data_cbb00097f3e51514de819fee596425fe
#
_entry.id   cbb00097f3e51514de819fee596425fe
#
_cell.length_a   1.000
_cell.length_b   1.000
_cell.length_c   1.000
_cell.angle_alpha   90.00
_cell.angle_beta   90.00
_cell.angle_gamma   90.00
#
_symmetry.space_group_name_H-M   'P 1'
#
loop_
_entity.id
_entity.type
_entity.pdbx_description
1 polymer ?
#
loop_
_entity_poly.entity_id
_entity_poly.type
_entity_poly.pdbx_seq_one_letter_code
_entity_poly.pdbx_strand_id
1 'polypeptide(L)'
;MKRIFFMTLFVALTTITYGQTDDKGYEEGKWVLKGVTGLNLSQTAMSNWSAGGENSVAGNAYLNGALTHKTGDWLWVTNLALDYGLSKTKSQGMRKSTDNITLSTQLGYSTNNVWYYTLMGDLNTQFAKGYNYPDKTHYISNFFAPAYSNISVGMEYRPKAITRFIFLRLPRR
;
A
#
# COMPACT_ATOMS: atom_id res chain seq x y z
N MET A 1 -35.10 32.28 -1.48
CA MET A 1 -33.76 32.00 -2.09
C MET A 1 -32.81 31.66 -0.96
N LYS A 2 -32.59 30.39 -0.70
CA LYS A 2 -31.66 29.95 0.36
C LYS A 2 -30.28 29.78 -0.27
N ARG A 3 -29.31 30.57 0.20
CA ARG A 3 -27.92 30.52 -0.24
C ARG A 3 -27.29 29.24 0.30
N ILE A 4 -26.87 28.37 -0.60
CA ILE A 4 -26.12 27.15 -0.29
C ILE A 4 -24.68 27.56 -0.03
N PHE A 5 -24.25 27.43 1.23
CA PHE A 5 -22.84 27.62 1.62
C PHE A 5 -22.10 26.32 1.27
N PHE A 6 -21.33 26.33 0.20
CA PHE A 6 -20.34 25.30 -0.07
C PHE A 6 -19.12 25.56 0.82
N MET A 7 -19.01 24.80 1.89
CA MET A 7 -17.82 24.82 2.73
C MET A 7 -16.94 23.64 2.30
N THR A 8 -16.09 23.88 1.31
CA THR A 8 -14.98 22.99 0.94
C THR A 8 -13.87 23.17 1.96
N LEU A 9 -13.85 22.32 2.99
CA LEU A 9 -12.71 22.23 3.90
C LEU A 9 -11.62 21.40 3.22
N PHE A 10 -10.71 22.08 2.53
CA PHE A 10 -9.50 21.50 1.97
C PHE A 10 -8.43 21.48 3.07
N VAL A 11 -8.31 20.38 3.81
CA VAL A 11 -7.16 20.17 4.69
C VAL A 11 -6.12 19.36 3.92
N ALA A 12 -5.28 20.05 3.17
CA ALA A 12 -4.08 19.49 2.60
C ALA A 12 -2.94 19.63 3.62
N LEU A 13 -2.74 18.63 4.46
CA LEU A 13 -1.53 18.52 5.29
C LEU A 13 -0.63 17.43 4.69
N THR A 14 0.07 17.77 3.60
CA THR A 14 1.13 16.92 3.05
C THR A 14 2.46 17.60 3.27
N THR A 15 3.07 17.36 4.42
CA THR A 15 4.52 17.55 4.56
C THR A 15 5.21 16.25 4.18
N ILE A 16 5.38 16.03 2.88
CA ILE A 16 6.24 14.95 2.38
C ILE A 16 7.64 15.53 2.28
N THR A 17 8.45 15.31 3.29
CA THR A 17 9.90 15.50 3.19
C THR A 17 10.49 14.32 2.43
N TYR A 18 10.66 14.47 1.12
CA TYR A 18 11.50 13.58 0.35
C TYR A 18 12.96 13.92 0.66
N GLY A 19 13.60 13.10 1.50
CA GLY A 19 15.05 13.03 1.50
C GLY A 19 15.49 12.44 0.17
N GLN A 20 16.07 13.26 -0.71
CA GLN A 20 16.78 12.76 -1.87
C GLN A 20 18.05 12.06 -1.36
N THR A 21 17.99 10.75 -1.27
CA THR A 21 19.17 9.91 -1.08
C THR A 21 19.56 9.31 -2.42
N ASP A 22 20.89 9.21 -2.62
CA ASP A 22 21.50 8.61 -3.80
C ASP A 22 20.77 7.36 -4.33
N ASP A 23 20.74 7.27 -5.65
CA ASP A 23 19.94 6.41 -6.53
C ASP A 23 20.02 4.87 -6.30
N LYS A 24 20.83 4.40 -5.37
CA LYS A 24 21.04 2.95 -5.17
C LYS A 24 20.10 2.30 -4.16
N GLY A 25 19.45 3.07 -3.30
CA GLY A 25 18.51 2.53 -2.32
C GLY A 25 19.14 1.68 -1.21
N TYR A 26 20.46 1.47 -1.22
CA TYR A 26 21.23 0.72 -0.21
C TYR A 26 22.64 1.27 -0.04
N GLU A 27 23.21 1.04 1.14
CA GLU A 27 24.62 1.25 1.45
C GLU A 27 25.27 -0.11 1.71
N GLU A 28 26.50 -0.31 1.18
CA GLU A 28 27.23 -1.57 1.34
C GLU A 28 27.50 -1.86 2.83
N GLY A 29 27.16 -3.05 3.29
CA GLY A 29 27.36 -3.51 4.66
C GLY A 29 26.42 -2.90 5.70
N LYS A 30 25.46 -2.03 5.29
CA LYS A 30 24.52 -1.40 6.22
C LYS A 30 23.09 -1.82 5.97
N TRP A 31 22.30 -1.76 7.03
CA TRP A 31 20.85 -1.84 6.96
C TRP A 31 20.27 -0.46 6.67
N VAL A 32 19.51 -0.35 5.60
CA VAL A 32 18.82 0.89 5.21
C VAL A 32 17.33 0.69 5.38
N LEU A 33 16.74 1.45 6.29
CA LEU A 33 15.28 1.46 6.51
C LEU A 33 14.70 2.71 5.85
N LYS A 34 13.74 2.51 4.97
CA LYS A 34 12.92 3.56 4.37
C LYS A 34 11.46 3.31 4.73
N GLY A 35 10.69 4.36 4.93
CA GLY A 35 9.29 4.19 5.26
C GLY A 35 8.48 5.44 5.03
N VAL A 36 7.19 5.23 4.80
CA VAL A 36 6.19 6.29 4.70
C VAL A 36 4.94 5.84 5.44
N THR A 37 4.34 6.76 6.17
CA THR A 37 3.05 6.55 6.82
C THR A 37 2.13 7.72 6.50
N GLY A 38 0.84 7.48 6.51
CA GLY A 38 -0.12 8.54 6.23
C GLY A 38 -1.53 8.20 6.66
N LEU A 39 -2.35 9.25 6.67
CA LEU A 39 -3.78 9.20 6.92
C LEU A 39 -4.51 9.80 5.73
N ASN A 40 -5.49 9.08 5.22
CA ASN A 40 -6.39 9.60 4.20
C ASN A 40 -7.79 9.74 4.81
N LEU A 41 -8.40 10.89 4.60
CA LEU A 41 -9.78 11.15 5.00
C LEU A 41 -10.56 11.58 3.76
N SER A 42 -11.74 11.02 3.58
CA SER A 42 -12.63 11.37 2.48
C SER A 42 -14.04 11.58 3.00
N GLN A 43 -14.74 12.56 2.43
CA GLN A 43 -16.14 12.81 2.70
C GLN A 43 -16.88 13.02 1.39
N THR A 44 -17.97 12.31 1.21
CA THR A 44 -18.90 12.50 0.11
C THR A 44 -20.20 13.05 0.67
N ALA A 45 -20.63 14.20 0.18
CA ALA A 45 -21.92 14.80 0.53
C ALA A 45 -22.75 14.98 -0.74
N MET A 46 -23.95 14.39 -0.75
CA MET A 46 -24.88 14.45 -1.86
C MET A 46 -26.18 15.10 -1.40
N SER A 47 -26.73 15.99 -2.21
CA SER A 47 -28.01 16.64 -1.97
C SER A 47 -28.83 16.62 -3.26
N ASN A 48 -30.06 16.12 -3.19
CA ASN A 48 -31.00 16.03 -4.32
C ASN A 48 -30.44 15.29 -5.56
N TRP A 49 -29.62 14.23 -5.33
CA TRP A 49 -29.04 13.43 -6.39
C TRP A 49 -30.01 12.34 -6.85
N SER A 50 -30.49 12.44 -8.11
CA SER A 50 -31.52 11.54 -8.66
C SER A 50 -31.00 10.14 -9.04
N ALA A 51 -29.70 9.98 -9.27
CA ALA A 51 -29.11 8.72 -9.72
C ALA A 51 -28.82 7.71 -8.59
N GLY A 52 -29.23 8.00 -7.36
CA GLY A 52 -28.90 7.18 -6.18
C GLY A 52 -27.48 7.48 -5.68
N GLY A 53 -27.32 7.46 -4.39
CA GLY A 53 -26.07 7.72 -3.70
C GLY A 53 -26.36 8.22 -2.30
N GLU A 54 -25.42 8.05 -1.40
CA GLU A 54 -25.58 8.48 -0.01
C GLU A 54 -24.32 9.18 0.52
N ASN A 55 -24.54 9.97 1.56
CA ASN A 55 -23.45 10.62 2.24
C ASN A 55 -22.55 9.59 2.92
N SER A 56 -21.25 9.75 2.75
CA SER A 56 -20.26 8.87 3.34
C SER A 56 -19.09 9.64 3.91
N VAL A 57 -18.49 9.06 4.94
CA VAL A 57 -17.20 9.47 5.50
C VAL A 57 -16.34 8.23 5.56
N ALA A 58 -15.12 8.32 5.07
CA ALA A 58 -14.16 7.23 5.13
C ALA A 58 -12.78 7.75 5.54
N GLY A 59 -12.02 6.90 6.18
CA GLY A 59 -10.65 7.17 6.51
C GLY A 59 -9.83 5.90 6.52
N ASN A 60 -8.58 5.99 6.11
CA ASN A 60 -7.61 4.91 6.29
C ASN A 60 -6.26 5.44 6.75
N ALA A 61 -5.58 4.61 7.54
CA ALA A 61 -4.20 4.79 7.94
C ALA A 61 -3.34 3.74 7.23
N TYR A 62 -2.18 4.15 6.75
CA TYR A 62 -1.24 3.24 6.12
C TYR A 62 0.19 3.45 6.62
N LEU A 63 0.96 2.38 6.56
CA LEU A 63 2.40 2.37 6.77
C LEU A 63 3.04 1.46 5.71
N ASN A 64 4.01 2.00 4.97
CA ASN A 64 4.85 1.23 4.07
C ASN A 64 6.30 1.37 4.51
N GLY A 65 6.97 0.25 4.71
CA GLY A 65 8.37 0.20 5.12
C GLY A 65 9.16 -0.71 4.19
N ALA A 66 10.40 -0.34 3.92
CA ALA A 66 11.35 -1.16 3.19
C ALA A 66 12.67 -1.22 3.97
N LEU A 67 13.12 -2.42 4.29
CA LEU A 67 14.40 -2.69 4.91
C LEU A 67 15.30 -3.36 3.89
N THR A 68 16.46 -2.76 3.62
CA THR A 68 17.39 -3.25 2.61
C THR A 68 18.77 -3.43 3.22
N HIS A 69 19.42 -4.54 2.91
CA HIS A 69 20.78 -4.84 3.28
C HIS A 69 21.55 -5.39 2.07
N LYS A 70 22.67 -4.79 1.76
CA LYS A 70 23.58 -5.24 0.70
C LYS A 70 24.93 -5.57 1.32
N THR A 71 25.45 -6.75 1.05
CA THR A 71 26.79 -7.15 1.47
C THR A 71 27.42 -8.10 0.45
N GLY A 72 28.53 -7.67 -0.15
CA GLY A 72 29.14 -8.40 -1.26
C GLY A 72 28.16 -8.68 -2.38
N ASP A 73 28.00 -9.96 -2.73
CA ASP A 73 27.10 -10.43 -3.79
C ASP A 73 25.64 -10.60 -3.34
N TRP A 74 25.36 -10.41 -2.05
CA TRP A 74 24.03 -10.62 -1.48
C TRP A 74 23.27 -9.31 -1.34
N LEU A 75 21.99 -9.36 -1.71
CA LEU A 75 21.05 -8.28 -1.51
C LEU A 75 19.78 -8.82 -0.84
N TRP A 76 19.49 -8.32 0.35
CA TRP A 76 18.28 -8.65 1.08
C TRP A 76 17.35 -7.44 1.12
N VAL A 77 16.11 -7.64 0.69
CA VAL A 77 15.07 -6.60 0.70
C VAL A 77 13.83 -7.17 1.38
N THR A 78 13.32 -6.47 2.37
CA THR A 78 12.06 -6.81 3.04
C THR A 78 11.14 -5.59 2.98
N ASN A 79 9.92 -5.79 2.51
CA ASN A 79 8.89 -4.76 2.47
C ASN A 79 7.73 -5.15 3.39
N LEU A 80 7.23 -4.17 4.12
CA LEU A 80 6.05 -4.28 4.95
C LEU A 80 5.06 -3.20 4.51
N ALA A 81 3.84 -3.60 4.19
CA ALA A 81 2.74 -2.69 3.92
C ALA A 81 1.57 -3.01 4.86
N LEU A 82 1.13 -2.02 5.59
CA LEU A 82 -0.01 -2.08 6.51
C LEU A 82 -1.03 -1.05 6.05
N ASP A 83 -2.28 -1.44 5.93
CA ASP A 83 -3.38 -0.52 5.59
C ASP A 83 -4.64 -0.92 6.37
N TYR A 84 -5.21 0.04 7.08
CA TYR A 84 -6.44 -0.16 7.82
C TYR A 84 -7.38 1.02 7.63
N GLY A 85 -8.59 0.74 7.18
CA GLY A 85 -9.58 1.75 6.87
C GLY A 85 -10.98 1.41 7.34
N LEU A 86 -11.71 2.47 7.66
CA LEU A 86 -13.11 2.43 8.03
C LEU A 86 -13.91 3.38 7.15
N SER A 87 -15.12 2.99 6.84
CA SER A 87 -16.09 3.85 6.16
C SER A 87 -17.43 3.83 6.89
N LYS A 88 -18.14 4.95 6.85
CA LYS A 88 -19.47 5.10 7.42
C LYS A 88 -20.41 5.70 6.40
N THR A 89 -21.52 5.05 6.16
CA THR A 89 -22.62 5.57 5.36
C THR A 89 -23.90 5.62 6.20
N LYS A 90 -24.92 6.35 5.73
CA LYS A 90 -26.17 6.48 6.45
C LYS A 90 -26.93 5.15 6.53
N SER A 91 -26.96 4.41 5.41
CA SER A 91 -27.72 3.15 5.31
C SER A 91 -27.01 1.98 5.98
N GLN A 92 -25.67 1.96 5.93
CA GLN A 92 -24.89 0.77 6.31
C GLN A 92 -24.16 0.92 7.66
N GLY A 93 -24.07 2.16 8.18
CA GLY A 93 -23.32 2.43 9.39
C GLY A 93 -21.80 2.32 9.19
N MET A 94 -21.07 2.07 10.27
CA MET A 94 -19.60 1.92 10.25
C MET A 94 -19.23 0.53 9.75
N ARG A 95 -18.31 0.48 8.77
CA ARG A 95 -17.77 -0.77 8.21
C ARG A 95 -16.29 -0.66 7.96
N LYS A 96 -15.60 -1.78 8.02
CA LYS A 96 -14.23 -1.92 7.59
C LYS A 96 -14.19 -1.79 6.06
N SER A 97 -13.39 -0.85 5.54
CA SER A 97 -13.22 -0.60 4.10
C SER A 97 -11.93 -1.18 3.55
N THR A 98 -10.88 -1.17 4.37
CA THR A 98 -9.57 -1.71 4.02
C THR A 98 -9.00 -2.41 5.24
N ASP A 99 -8.32 -3.53 5.05
CA ASP A 99 -7.66 -4.27 6.12
C ASP A 99 -6.62 -5.20 5.50
N ASN A 100 -5.37 -4.78 5.51
CA ASN A 100 -4.31 -5.50 4.83
C ASN A 100 -3.00 -5.44 5.60
N ILE A 101 -2.35 -6.59 5.69
CA ILE A 101 -0.95 -6.76 6.13
C ILE A 101 -0.25 -7.51 5.00
N THR A 102 0.69 -6.86 4.34
CA THR A 102 1.54 -7.49 3.33
C THR A 102 2.99 -7.44 3.79
N LEU A 103 3.61 -8.59 3.89
CA LEU A 103 5.04 -8.74 4.15
C LEU A 103 5.64 -9.47 2.95
N SER A 104 6.66 -8.90 2.33
CA SER A 104 7.46 -9.59 1.32
C SER A 104 8.93 -9.51 1.68
N THR A 105 9.64 -10.60 1.50
CA THR A 105 11.09 -10.66 1.72
C THR A 105 11.74 -11.32 0.52
N GLN A 106 12.84 -10.73 0.06
CA GLN A 106 13.58 -11.18 -1.11
C GLN A 106 15.07 -11.26 -0.78
N LEU A 107 15.67 -12.39 -1.05
CA LEU A 107 17.10 -12.61 -0.98
C LEU A 107 17.64 -12.81 -2.40
N GLY A 108 18.52 -11.93 -2.84
CA GLY A 108 19.15 -11.97 -4.16
C GLY A 108 20.65 -12.23 -4.04
N TYR A 109 21.18 -13.08 -4.92
CA TYR A 109 22.59 -13.36 -5.07
C TYR A 109 23.05 -12.98 -6.48
N SER A 110 24.13 -12.21 -6.59
CA SER A 110 24.65 -11.78 -7.89
C SER A 110 26.17 -11.57 -7.86
N THR A 111 26.85 -12.13 -8.85
CA THR A 111 28.31 -11.95 -9.02
C THR A 111 28.69 -10.69 -9.82
N ASN A 112 27.76 -10.07 -10.51
CA ASN A 112 28.01 -8.91 -11.39
C ASN A 112 27.21 -7.66 -11.01
N ASN A 113 26.41 -7.71 -9.95
CA ASN A 113 25.52 -6.62 -9.47
C ASN A 113 24.50 -6.11 -10.50
N VAL A 114 24.20 -6.90 -11.52
CA VAL A 114 23.22 -6.59 -12.57
C VAL A 114 22.13 -7.66 -12.64
N TRP A 115 22.53 -8.92 -12.65
CA TRP A 115 21.64 -10.07 -12.60
C TRP A 115 21.64 -10.70 -11.22
N TYR A 116 20.48 -10.91 -10.65
CA TYR A 116 20.28 -11.53 -9.33
C TYR A 116 19.48 -12.82 -9.46
N TYR A 117 19.99 -13.91 -8.89
CA TYR A 117 19.19 -15.08 -8.57
C TYR A 117 18.44 -14.78 -7.28
N THR A 118 17.13 -14.89 -7.31
CA THR A 118 16.28 -14.43 -6.21
C THR A 118 15.45 -15.55 -5.63
N LEU A 119 15.39 -15.55 -4.29
CA LEU A 119 14.39 -16.27 -3.51
C LEU A 119 13.47 -15.24 -2.86
N MET A 120 12.17 -15.37 -3.06
CA MET A 120 11.18 -14.44 -2.53
C MET A 120 10.11 -15.19 -1.73
N GLY A 121 9.71 -14.63 -0.60
CA GLY A 121 8.61 -15.07 0.22
C GLY A 121 7.63 -13.92 0.45
N ASP A 122 6.34 -14.22 0.29
CA ASP A 122 5.25 -13.27 0.51
C ASP A 122 4.26 -13.79 1.53
N LEU A 123 3.74 -12.90 2.34
CA LEU A 123 2.66 -13.15 3.29
C LEU A 123 1.63 -12.02 3.18
N ASN A 124 0.38 -12.40 2.94
CA ASN A 124 -0.75 -11.48 2.94
C ASN A 124 -1.78 -11.92 3.96
N THR A 125 -2.18 -11.02 4.85
CA THR A 125 -3.19 -11.27 5.88
C THR A 125 -3.87 -9.98 6.31
N GLN A 126 -4.57 -9.97 7.43
CA GLN A 126 -5.38 -8.85 7.91
C GLN A 126 -5.35 -8.71 9.43
N PHE A 127 -5.82 -7.56 9.94
CA PHE A 127 -5.81 -7.21 11.36
C PHE A 127 -7.07 -7.62 12.10
N ALA A 128 -8.24 -7.40 11.51
CA ALA A 128 -9.48 -7.31 12.25
C ALA A 128 -10.57 -8.24 11.71
N LYS A 129 -11.57 -8.50 12.53
CA LYS A 129 -12.76 -9.25 12.11
C LYS A 129 -13.46 -8.57 10.94
N GLY A 130 -13.82 -9.35 9.95
CA GLY A 130 -14.66 -8.96 8.83
C GLY A 130 -15.99 -9.70 8.88
N TYR A 131 -17.05 -9.07 8.39
CA TYR A 131 -18.40 -9.60 8.44
C TYR A 131 -19.04 -9.56 7.05
N ASN A 132 -19.89 -10.55 6.75
CA ASN A 132 -20.69 -10.56 5.54
C ASN A 132 -22.02 -9.84 5.81
N TYR A 133 -22.02 -8.52 5.66
CA TYR A 133 -23.20 -7.70 5.96
C TYR A 133 -24.43 -8.12 5.15
N PRO A 134 -25.65 -8.11 5.75
CA PRO A 134 -26.02 -7.46 7.01
C PRO A 134 -25.72 -8.26 8.29
N ASP A 135 -25.24 -9.50 8.19
CA ASP A 135 -24.88 -10.30 9.36
C ASP A 135 -23.65 -9.68 10.07
N LYS A 136 -23.80 -9.42 11.36
CA LYS A 136 -22.77 -8.90 12.25
C LYS A 136 -22.40 -9.88 13.36
N THR A 137 -23.00 -11.05 13.37
CA THR A 137 -22.80 -12.07 14.40
C THR A 137 -21.74 -13.08 14.00
N HIS A 138 -21.71 -13.45 12.71
CA HIS A 138 -20.72 -14.39 12.19
C HIS A 138 -19.65 -13.64 11.40
N TYR A 139 -18.44 -13.70 11.90
CA TYR A 139 -17.28 -13.14 11.18
C TYR A 139 -16.79 -14.13 10.12
N ILE A 140 -16.44 -13.59 8.95
CA ILE A 140 -15.85 -14.35 7.82
C ILE A 140 -14.32 -14.24 7.80
N SER A 141 -13.76 -13.33 8.58
CA SER A 141 -12.32 -13.13 8.70
C SER A 141 -11.96 -12.58 10.08
N ASN A 142 -10.71 -12.79 10.52
CA ASN A 142 -10.22 -12.39 11.83
C ASN A 142 -8.73 -12.02 11.72
N PHE A 143 -8.10 -11.66 12.85
CA PHE A 143 -6.65 -11.46 12.88
C PHE A 143 -5.92 -12.68 12.33
N PHE A 144 -5.06 -12.43 11.34
CA PHE A 144 -4.27 -13.44 10.65
C PHE A 144 -5.10 -14.56 9.96
N ALA A 145 -6.37 -14.32 9.66
CA ALA A 145 -7.28 -15.30 9.02
C ALA A 145 -8.25 -14.60 8.04
N PRO A 146 -8.21 -14.94 6.73
CA PRO A 146 -7.25 -15.84 6.08
C PRO A 146 -5.84 -15.26 6.01
N ALA A 147 -4.84 -16.14 5.92
CA ALA A 147 -3.47 -15.80 5.60
C ALA A 147 -3.03 -16.57 4.36
N TYR A 148 -2.40 -15.89 3.44
CA TYR A 148 -1.88 -16.44 2.20
C TYR A 148 -0.37 -16.24 2.15
N SER A 149 0.36 -17.27 1.85
CA SER A 149 1.82 -17.21 1.68
C SER A 149 2.23 -17.83 0.36
N ASN A 150 3.24 -17.24 -0.27
CA ASN A 150 3.86 -17.76 -1.48
C ASN A 150 5.37 -17.76 -1.31
N ILE A 151 6.02 -18.75 -1.93
CA ILE A 151 7.47 -18.79 -2.08
C ILE A 151 7.77 -18.94 -3.55
N SER A 152 8.68 -18.10 -4.06
CA SER A 152 9.07 -18.10 -5.47
C SER A 152 10.59 -17.97 -5.62
N VAL A 153 11.09 -18.54 -6.71
CA VAL A 153 12.48 -18.40 -7.15
C VAL A 153 12.49 -17.79 -8.55
N GLY A 154 13.47 -16.95 -8.82
CA GLY A 154 13.54 -16.28 -10.11
C GLY A 154 14.87 -15.61 -10.38
N MET A 155 14.91 -14.84 -11.46
CA MET A 155 16.02 -13.98 -11.82
C MET A 155 15.53 -12.55 -11.97
N GLU A 156 16.29 -11.61 -11.46
CA GLU A 156 15.97 -10.18 -11.54
C GLU A 156 17.11 -9.45 -12.23
N TYR A 157 16.76 -8.56 -13.17
CA TYR A 157 17.68 -7.70 -13.87
C TYR A 157 17.62 -6.29 -13.30
N ARG A 158 18.73 -5.83 -12.69
CA ARG A 158 18.88 -4.48 -12.11
C ARG A 158 20.07 -3.75 -12.76
N PRO A 159 19.87 -3.16 -13.93
CA PRO A 159 20.94 -2.35 -14.55
C PRO A 159 21.28 -1.15 -13.64
N LYS A 160 22.54 -0.79 -13.58
CA LYS A 160 22.95 0.49 -12.96
C LYS A 160 22.23 1.61 -13.70
N ALA A 161 21.61 2.50 -12.96
CA ALA A 161 20.73 3.53 -13.46
C ALA A 161 21.33 4.31 -14.67
N ILE A 162 20.91 3.95 -15.87
CA ILE A 162 20.87 4.85 -17.02
C ILE A 162 19.75 4.31 -17.92
N THR A 163 18.73 5.15 -18.12
CA THR A 163 17.64 4.98 -19.07
C THR A 163 16.50 4.07 -18.62
N ARG A 164 15.51 4.69 -18.01
CA ARG A 164 14.17 4.14 -17.86
C ARG A 164 13.53 4.14 -19.27
N PHE A 165 13.56 3.03 -19.99
CA PHE A 165 12.76 2.89 -21.20
C PHE A 165 11.29 2.83 -20.81
N ILE A 166 10.58 3.95 -20.91
CA ILE A 166 9.13 3.98 -20.83
C ILE A 166 8.61 3.53 -22.19
N PHE A 167 8.20 2.28 -22.31
CA PHE A 167 7.39 1.85 -23.43
C PHE A 167 5.99 2.46 -23.27
N LEU A 168 5.77 3.63 -23.85
CA LEU A 168 4.46 4.19 -24.06
C LEU A 168 3.70 3.29 -25.05
N ARG A 169 2.81 2.46 -24.53
CA ARG A 169 1.85 1.74 -25.35
C ARG A 169 0.87 2.76 -25.92
N LEU A 170 1.06 3.14 -27.19
CA LEU A 170 0.10 3.99 -27.88
C LEU A 170 -1.28 3.31 -27.91
N PRO A 171 -2.37 4.02 -27.57
CA PRO A 171 -3.70 3.45 -27.69
C PRO A 171 -4.00 3.19 -29.16
N ARG A 172 -4.42 1.96 -29.49
CA ARG A 172 -4.98 1.65 -30.81
C ARG A 172 -6.31 2.39 -30.94
N ARG A 173 -6.43 3.17 -32.01
CA ARG A 173 -7.70 3.71 -32.48
C ARG A 173 -8.55 2.60 -33.08
#